data_5ed0cb6418ddf6b424c6a6d0ebbd3709
#
_entry.id   5ed0cb6418ddf6b424c6a6d0ebbd3709
#
_cell.length_a   1.000
_cell.length_b   1.000
_cell.length_c   1.000
_cell.angle_alpha   90.00
_cell.angle_beta   90.00
_cell.angle_gamma   90.00
#
_symmetry.space_group_name_H-M   'P 1'
#
loop_
_entity.id
_entity.type
_entity.pdbx_description
1 polymer ?
#
loop_
_entity_poly.entity_id
_entity_poly.type
_entity_poly.pdbx_seq_one_letter_code
_entity_poly.pdbx_strand_id
1 'polypeptide(L)'
;MYALLVTADVEPGHEEQGMDYLQAMLPELKQIPGLLSGHWLATTKDGESLAIVIFEDERSAQEMAQIGLPNAPQPPGATFRGAEVREVVAQI
;
A
#
# COMPACT_ATOMS: atom_id res chain seq x y z
N MET A 1 -15.15 -2.25 8.20
CA MET A 1 -14.22 -2.21 7.07
C MET A 1 -13.38 -0.94 7.16
N TYR A 2 -12.09 -1.05 7.01
CA TYR A 2 -11.16 0.06 7.17
C TYR A 2 -10.21 0.15 5.99
N ALA A 3 -9.94 1.37 5.54
CA ALA A 3 -9.02 1.64 4.45
C ALA A 3 -7.68 2.07 5.01
N LEU A 4 -6.61 1.51 4.46
CA LEU A 4 -5.25 1.94 4.70
C LEU A 4 -4.77 2.66 3.45
N LEU A 5 -4.42 3.94 3.61
CA LEU A 5 -3.90 4.77 2.53
C LEU A 5 -2.39 4.87 2.70
N VAL A 6 -1.65 4.40 1.71
CA VAL A 6 -0.18 4.38 1.76
C VAL A 6 0.36 5.30 0.68
N THR A 7 1.20 6.25 1.09
CA THR A 7 1.85 7.17 0.15
C THR A 7 3.35 6.91 0.11
N ALA A 8 3.92 7.03 -1.07
CA ALA A 8 5.34 6.86 -1.29
C ALA A 8 5.81 7.77 -2.43
N ASP A 9 7.10 8.09 -2.42
CA ASP A 9 7.74 8.79 -3.52
C ASP A 9 8.49 7.78 -4.38
N VAL A 10 8.39 7.92 -5.69
CA VAL A 10 9.08 7.05 -6.64
C VAL A 10 10.00 7.91 -7.51
N GLU A 11 11.27 7.55 -7.55
CA GLU A 11 12.24 8.25 -8.39
C GLU A 11 11.92 8.05 -9.87
N PRO A 12 12.10 9.08 -10.70
CA PRO A 12 11.87 8.97 -12.15
C PRO A 12 12.66 7.80 -12.75
N GLY A 13 11.99 7.04 -13.61
CA GLY A 13 12.60 5.88 -14.27
C GLY A 13 12.50 4.58 -13.51
N HIS A 14 11.95 4.58 -12.30
CA HIS A 14 11.81 3.37 -11.47
C HIS A 14 10.39 2.81 -11.43
N GLU A 15 9.44 3.41 -12.15
CA GLU A 15 8.04 3.01 -12.11
C GLU A 15 7.84 1.55 -12.54
N GLU A 16 8.53 1.14 -13.60
CA GLU A 16 8.42 -0.22 -14.12
C GLU A 16 8.99 -1.24 -13.14
N GLN A 17 10.13 -0.92 -12.52
CA GLN A 17 10.73 -1.78 -11.49
C GLN A 17 9.81 -1.93 -10.29
N GLY A 18 9.16 -0.82 -9.90
CA GLY A 18 8.18 -0.82 -8.82
C GLY A 18 7.00 -1.71 -9.12
N MET A 19 6.50 -1.68 -10.36
CA MET A 19 5.40 -2.55 -10.80
C MET A 19 5.80 -4.02 -10.76
N ASP A 20 6.98 -4.35 -11.25
CA ASP A 20 7.47 -5.72 -11.24
C ASP A 20 7.61 -6.25 -9.81
N TYR A 21 8.15 -5.41 -8.93
CA TYR A 21 8.29 -5.74 -7.51
C TYR A 21 6.92 -6.00 -6.87
N LEU A 22 5.95 -5.14 -7.13
CA LEU A 22 4.60 -5.27 -6.62
C LEU A 22 3.94 -6.56 -7.11
N GLN A 23 4.03 -6.84 -8.41
CA GLN A 23 3.46 -8.06 -8.98
C GLN A 23 4.02 -9.31 -8.32
N ALA A 24 5.32 -9.30 -8.01
CA ALA A 24 5.95 -10.42 -7.32
C ALA A 24 5.46 -10.58 -5.88
N MET A 25 5.03 -9.48 -5.24
CA MET A 25 4.56 -9.49 -3.85
C MET A 25 3.09 -9.85 -3.70
N LEU A 26 2.28 -9.70 -4.75
CA LEU A 26 0.84 -9.90 -4.65
C LEU A 26 0.42 -11.24 -4.02
N PRO A 27 1.06 -12.37 -4.36
CA PRO A 27 0.69 -13.64 -3.72
C PRO A 27 0.86 -13.64 -2.20
N GLU A 28 1.92 -12.99 -1.70
CA GLU A 28 2.15 -12.88 -0.26
C GLU A 28 1.16 -11.93 0.39
N LEU A 29 0.85 -10.82 -0.27
CA LEU A 29 -0.10 -9.85 0.25
C LEU A 29 -1.49 -10.45 0.43
N LYS A 30 -1.90 -11.34 -0.46
CA LYS A 30 -3.19 -12.03 -0.37
C LYS A 30 -3.34 -12.88 0.88
N GLN A 31 -2.24 -13.24 1.53
CA GLN A 31 -2.26 -14.08 2.73
C GLN A 31 -2.31 -13.28 4.02
N ILE A 32 -2.27 -11.95 3.95
CA ILE A 32 -2.32 -11.11 5.15
C ILE A 32 -3.71 -11.23 5.80
N PRO A 33 -3.77 -11.59 7.10
CA PRO A 33 -5.05 -11.72 7.79
C PRO A 33 -5.85 -10.42 7.76
N GLY A 34 -7.13 -10.53 7.45
CA GLY A 34 -8.04 -9.37 7.43
C GLY A 34 -7.99 -8.52 6.18
N LEU A 35 -7.07 -8.79 5.26
CA LEU A 35 -6.99 -8.04 4.00
C LEU A 35 -8.10 -8.49 3.05
N LEU A 36 -8.89 -7.53 2.57
CA LEU A 36 -10.01 -7.79 1.66
C LEU A 36 -9.68 -7.45 0.22
N SER A 37 -9.03 -6.32 -0.02
CA SER A 37 -8.66 -5.90 -1.36
C SER A 37 -7.54 -4.87 -1.30
N GLY A 38 -6.90 -4.62 -2.44
CA GLY A 38 -5.86 -3.62 -2.54
C GLY A 38 -5.84 -3.02 -3.95
N HIS A 39 -5.55 -1.73 -4.02
CA HIS A 39 -5.49 -0.98 -5.26
C HIS A 39 -4.23 -0.12 -5.24
N TRP A 40 -3.35 -0.32 -6.22
CA TRP A 40 -2.14 0.45 -6.35
C TRP A 40 -2.30 1.36 -7.56
N LEU A 41 -2.31 2.66 -7.33
CA LEU A 41 -2.56 3.64 -8.35
C LEU A 41 -1.26 3.99 -9.09
N ALA A 42 -1.41 4.43 -10.32
CA ALA A 42 -0.26 4.87 -11.12
C ALA A 42 0.44 6.04 -10.45
N THR A 43 1.77 6.07 -10.55
CA THR A 43 2.56 7.18 -10.02
C THR A 43 2.26 8.46 -10.79
N THR A 44 2.11 9.58 -10.09
CA THR A 44 1.87 10.89 -10.69
C THR A 44 3.13 11.43 -11.37
N LYS A 45 2.99 12.53 -12.10
CA LYS A 45 4.12 13.22 -12.74
C LYS A 45 5.15 13.67 -11.72
N ASP A 46 4.71 13.98 -10.50
CA ASP A 46 5.59 14.44 -9.43
C ASP A 46 6.26 13.30 -8.67
N GLY A 47 6.03 12.06 -9.09
CA GLY A 47 6.63 10.90 -8.46
C GLY A 47 5.89 10.40 -7.23
N GLU A 48 4.64 10.86 -7.02
CA GLU A 48 3.85 10.43 -5.87
C GLU A 48 3.05 9.17 -6.22
N SER A 49 3.13 8.18 -5.36
CA SER A 49 2.37 6.94 -5.50
C SER A 49 1.40 6.78 -4.33
N LEU A 50 0.24 6.18 -4.61
CA LEU A 50 -0.80 5.96 -3.62
C LEU A 50 -1.32 4.54 -3.74
N ALA A 51 -1.42 3.84 -2.61
CA ALA A 51 -2.09 2.56 -2.53
C ALA A 51 -3.26 2.67 -1.56
N ILE A 52 -4.36 2.00 -1.90
CA ILE A 52 -5.55 1.92 -1.05
C ILE A 52 -5.78 0.45 -0.76
N VAL A 53 -5.63 0.06 0.49
CA VAL A 53 -5.79 -1.33 0.92
C VAL A 53 -6.95 -1.41 1.90
N ILE A 54 -7.86 -2.35 1.66
CA ILE A 54 -9.06 -2.49 2.48
C ILE A 54 -8.90 -3.68 3.42
N PHE A 55 -9.15 -3.42 4.70
CA PHE A 55 -9.10 -4.44 5.75
C PHE A 55 -10.47 -4.64 6.38
N GLU A 56 -10.69 -5.85 6.86
CA GLU A 56 -11.91 -6.26 7.52
C GLU A 56 -12.16 -5.49 8.81
N ASP A 57 -11.08 -5.24 9.60
CA ASP A 57 -11.18 -4.58 10.89
C ASP A 57 -10.07 -3.55 11.08
N GLU A 58 -10.26 -2.67 12.07
CA GLU A 58 -9.31 -1.60 12.38
C GLU A 58 -7.96 -2.12 12.85
N ARG A 59 -7.97 -3.17 13.65
CA ARG A 59 -6.75 -3.73 14.21
C ARG A 59 -5.79 -4.19 13.11
N SER A 60 -6.30 -4.93 12.13
CA SER A 60 -5.49 -5.40 11.00
C SER A 60 -4.89 -4.25 10.21
N ALA A 61 -5.69 -3.21 9.97
CA ALA A 61 -5.23 -2.02 9.26
C ALA A 61 -4.15 -1.29 10.06
N GLN A 62 -4.35 -1.11 11.37
CA GLN A 62 -3.39 -0.42 12.23
C GLN A 62 -2.09 -1.21 12.37
N GLU A 63 -2.15 -2.52 12.48
CA GLU A 63 -0.94 -3.35 12.54
C GLU A 63 -0.11 -3.19 11.27
N MET A 64 -0.76 -3.16 10.10
CA MET A 64 -0.05 -2.95 8.85
C MET A 64 0.57 -1.56 8.80
N ALA A 65 -0.15 -0.52 9.22
CA ALA A 65 0.34 0.84 9.21
C ALA A 65 1.52 1.05 10.15
N GLN A 66 1.46 0.48 11.35
CA GLN A 66 2.42 0.76 12.42
C GLN A 66 3.60 -0.21 12.46
N ILE A 67 3.41 -1.44 11.99
CA ILE A 67 4.42 -2.50 12.09
C ILE A 67 4.81 -3.03 10.71
N GLY A 68 3.84 -3.47 9.94
CA GLY A 68 4.10 -4.13 8.66
C GLY A 68 4.84 -3.24 7.66
N LEU A 69 4.29 -2.07 7.36
CA LEU A 69 4.85 -1.16 6.37
C LEU A 69 6.21 -0.59 6.77
N PRO A 70 6.40 -0.09 8.01
CA PRO A 70 7.71 0.44 8.41
C PRO A 70 8.83 -0.59 8.35
N ASN A 71 8.51 -1.86 8.49
CA ASN A 71 9.48 -2.95 8.45
C ASN A 71 9.56 -3.69 7.12
N ALA A 72 8.72 -3.33 6.16
CA ALA A 72 8.70 -3.99 4.86
C ALA A 72 9.84 -3.49 3.97
N PRO A 73 10.39 -4.37 3.10
CA PRO A 73 11.37 -3.93 2.11
C PRO A 73 10.72 -2.91 1.16
N GLN A 74 11.51 -1.91 0.75
CA GLN A 74 11.04 -0.91 -0.21
C GLN A 74 11.36 -1.36 -1.63
N PRO A 75 10.47 -1.11 -2.60
CA PRO A 75 10.79 -1.32 -4.01
C PRO A 75 11.96 -0.41 -4.43
N PRO A 76 12.76 -0.81 -5.44
CA PRO A 76 13.84 0.05 -5.94
C PRO A 76 13.31 1.43 -6.34
N GLY A 77 13.97 2.47 -5.86
CA GLY A 77 13.60 3.86 -6.18
C GLY A 77 12.38 4.40 -5.45
N ALA A 78 11.78 3.63 -4.55
CA ALA A 78 10.62 4.07 -3.79
C ALA A 78 11.00 4.41 -2.35
N THR A 79 10.39 5.47 -1.82
CA THR A 79 10.57 5.90 -0.43
C THR A 79 9.19 6.02 0.21
N PHE A 80 8.96 5.23 1.26
CA PHE A 80 7.71 5.29 2.03
C PHE A 80 7.56 6.67 2.68
N ARG A 81 6.38 7.30 2.52
CA ARG A 81 6.10 8.61 3.07
C ARG A 81 5.17 8.57 4.26
N GLY A 82 4.14 7.75 4.20
CA GLY A 82 3.20 7.67 5.30
C GLY A 82 2.06 6.72 5.04
N ALA A 83 1.33 6.44 6.12
CA ALA A 83 0.16 5.58 6.08
C ALA A 83 -0.90 6.17 6.99
N GLU A 84 -2.17 6.09 6.53
CA GLU A 84 -3.31 6.62 7.27
C GLU A 84 -4.41 5.57 7.24
N VAL A 85 -5.04 5.33 8.39
CA VAL A 85 -6.17 4.41 8.51
C VAL A 85 -7.46 5.20 8.66
N ARG A 86 -8.46 4.88 7.84
CA ARG A 86 -9.78 5.50 7.90
C ARG A 86 -10.86 4.45 7.84
N GLU A 87 -11.93 4.65 8.58
CA GLU A 87 -13.11 3.81 8.47
C GLU A 87 -13.78 4.02 7.12
N VAL A 88 -14.21 2.93 6.48
CA VAL A 88 -15.02 3.00 5.25
C VAL A 88 -16.47 3.19 5.68
N VAL A 89 -17.04 4.36 5.37
CA VAL A 89 -18.41 4.69 5.81
C VAL A 89 -19.47 4.41 4.75
N ALA A 90 -19.05 4.18 3.50
CA ALA A 90 -19.96 3.82 2.41
C ALA A 90 -19.19 3.19 1.26
N GLN A 91 -19.84 2.29 0.54
CA GLN A 91 -19.27 1.70 -0.67
C GLN A 91 -20.40 1.23 -1.59
N ILE A 92 -20.08 1.04 -2.83
CA ILE A 92 -21.01 0.51 -3.82
C ILE A 92 -20.50 -0.77 -4.44
#